data_a72c1639c3eea10e2a94ad4f902df8be
#
_entry.id   a72c1639c3eea10e2a94ad4f902df8be
#
_cell.length_a   1.000
_cell.length_b   1.000
_cell.length_c   1.000
_cell.angle_alpha   90.00
_cell.angle_beta   90.00
_cell.angle_gamma   90.00
#
_symmetry.space_group_name_H-M   'P 1'
#
loop_
_entity.id
_entity.type
_entity.pdbx_description
1 polymer ?
#
loop_
_entity_poly.entity_id
_entity_poly.type
_entity_poly.pdbx_seq_one_letter_code
_entity_poly.pdbx_strand_id
1 'polypeptide(L)'
;MKRILFISPTTSMDNGAEKSIYYLMKYLIQLGHTVINVTHAIGGEPQDKHEQLYKMIGVKNYYLPTVKWWWPDAPGGEILNREEATSYYRQNVQDIAEIIEQNEIDLVISNTVNVFQGAIAASCQKVPHFWLIHEFPKNEFAYYADKIDFIEEYSSELFSVTGELNNFLTPLFNKKVHSFISYTEQETKVLKKGNQVRIVSVGRLTEGKNQLELIKAYKTLNRLDIELVFIGGWDSKYKAICDEYI
;
A
#
# COMPACT_ATOMS: atom_id res chain seq x y z
N MET A 1 1.42 21.86 15.07
CA MET A 1 2.32 20.74 14.79
C MET A 1 1.68 19.49 15.35
N LYS A 2 1.60 18.39 14.61
CA LYS A 2 1.05 17.11 15.05
C LYS A 2 2.11 16.02 14.88
N ARG A 3 2.04 14.97 15.69
CA ARG A 3 2.86 13.76 15.60
C ARG A 3 1.99 12.66 15.01
N ILE A 4 2.35 12.16 13.83
CA ILE A 4 1.53 11.26 13.05
C ILE A 4 2.29 9.95 12.85
N LEU A 5 1.64 8.82 13.18
CA LEU A 5 2.17 7.49 12.97
C LEU A 5 1.47 6.84 11.77
N PHE A 6 2.25 6.41 10.80
CA PHE A 6 1.76 5.58 9.70
C PHE A 6 2.05 4.10 9.97
N ILE A 7 1.12 3.26 9.55
CA ILE A 7 1.30 1.82 9.50
C ILE A 7 1.31 1.41 8.04
N SER A 8 2.49 1.08 7.53
CA SER A 8 2.71 0.69 6.13
C SER A 8 2.52 -0.80 5.91
N PRO A 9 1.90 -1.22 4.80
CA PRO A 9 1.63 -2.63 4.52
C PRO A 9 2.86 -3.41 4.07
N THR A 10 3.88 -2.74 3.56
CA THR A 10 5.08 -3.37 3.00
C THR A 10 6.34 -2.58 3.31
N THR A 11 7.49 -3.24 3.16
CA THR A 11 8.82 -2.63 3.26
C THR A 11 9.43 -2.48 1.86
N SER A 12 8.60 -2.13 0.87
CA SER A 12 8.98 -2.07 -0.54
C SER A 12 8.30 -0.88 -1.22
N MET A 13 9.03 -0.22 -2.12
CA MET A 13 8.55 0.94 -2.90
C MET A 13 8.03 0.56 -4.29
N ASP A 14 7.68 -0.70 -4.53
CA ASP A 14 7.27 -1.19 -5.84
C ASP A 14 5.76 -1.18 -6.08
N ASN A 15 4.97 -0.74 -5.10
CA ASN A 15 3.52 -0.62 -5.22
C ASN A 15 3.02 0.83 -5.10
N GLY A 16 1.83 1.09 -5.65
CA GLY A 16 1.25 2.44 -5.71
C GLY A 16 0.82 2.98 -4.36
N ALA A 17 0.32 2.12 -3.47
CA ALA A 17 -0.13 2.52 -2.15
C ALA A 17 1.04 3.02 -1.28
N GLU A 18 2.17 2.29 -1.31
CA GLU A 18 3.38 2.70 -0.57
C GLU A 18 3.97 4.02 -1.12
N LYS A 19 4.04 4.16 -2.45
CA LYS A 19 4.48 5.43 -3.06
C LYS A 19 3.57 6.59 -2.69
N SER A 20 2.27 6.38 -2.67
CA SER A 20 1.28 7.41 -2.31
C SER A 20 1.50 7.94 -0.89
N ILE A 21 1.69 7.05 0.08
CA ILE A 21 1.91 7.48 1.47
C ILE A 21 3.30 8.06 1.69
N TYR A 22 4.32 7.60 0.97
CA TYR A 22 5.65 8.21 1.02
C TYR A 22 5.59 9.71 0.66
N TYR A 23 4.91 10.07 -0.40
CA TYR A 23 4.72 11.46 -0.78
C TYR A 23 3.81 12.23 0.19
N LEU A 24 2.80 11.59 0.74
CA LEU A 24 1.96 12.17 1.80
C LEU A 24 2.79 12.47 3.06
N MET A 25 3.61 11.53 3.50
CA MET A 25 4.52 11.74 4.65
C MET A 25 5.50 12.88 4.40
N LYS A 26 6.11 12.91 3.21
CA LYS A 26 7.00 14.00 2.78
C LYS A 26 6.30 15.36 2.86
N TYR A 27 5.07 15.45 2.35
CA TYR A 27 4.28 16.67 2.39
C TYR A 27 3.93 17.09 3.83
N LEU A 28 3.52 16.15 4.68
CA LEU A 28 3.21 16.43 6.09
C LEU A 28 4.43 16.98 6.85
N ILE A 29 5.62 16.44 6.57
CA ILE A 29 6.87 16.96 7.16
C ILE A 29 7.14 18.39 6.68
N GLN A 30 6.92 18.69 5.40
CA GLN A 30 7.06 20.05 4.85
C GLN A 30 6.09 21.05 5.51
N LEU A 31 4.92 20.57 5.96
CA LEU A 31 3.96 21.36 6.74
C LEU A 31 4.34 21.50 8.22
N GLY A 32 5.48 20.94 8.66
CA GLY A 32 5.98 21.02 10.01
C GLY A 32 5.43 19.96 10.97
N HIS A 33 4.82 18.90 10.48
CA HIS A 33 4.43 17.75 11.29
C HIS A 33 5.61 16.82 11.56
N THR A 34 5.59 16.09 12.68
CA THR A 34 6.48 14.95 12.92
C THR A 34 5.82 13.70 12.39
N VAL A 35 6.53 12.93 11.56
CA VAL A 35 6.00 11.70 10.96
C VAL A 35 6.88 10.52 11.32
N ILE A 36 6.24 9.46 11.76
CA ILE A 36 6.86 8.17 12.09
C ILE A 36 6.16 7.11 11.26
N ASN A 37 6.89 6.08 10.85
CA ASN A 37 6.34 4.95 10.11
C ASN A 37 6.66 3.64 10.81
N VAL A 38 5.71 2.71 10.80
CA VAL A 38 5.87 1.33 11.27
C VAL A 38 5.54 0.39 10.13
N THR A 39 6.39 -0.60 9.93
CA THR A 39 6.17 -1.68 8.97
C THR A 39 6.83 -2.98 9.48
N HIS A 40 6.68 -4.08 8.74
CA HIS A 40 7.30 -5.34 9.11
C HIS A 40 8.78 -5.39 8.71
N ALA A 41 9.57 -6.09 9.52
CA ALA A 41 10.96 -6.36 9.23
C ALA A 41 11.08 -7.46 8.17
N ILE A 42 11.88 -7.20 7.13
CA ILE A 42 12.26 -8.19 6.12
C ILE A 42 13.76 -8.44 6.09
N GLY A 43 14.53 -7.51 6.70
CA GLY A 43 15.99 -7.53 6.71
C GLY A 43 16.64 -7.32 5.34
N GLY A 44 17.97 -7.21 5.38
CA GLY A 44 18.80 -7.11 4.18
C GLY A 44 18.62 -5.85 3.34
N GLU A 45 19.20 -5.87 2.15
CA GLU A 45 19.28 -4.71 1.24
C GLU A 45 17.93 -4.03 0.92
N PRO A 46 16.80 -4.75 0.74
CA PRO A 46 15.52 -4.08 0.49
C PRO A 46 15.05 -3.22 1.66
N GLN A 47 15.23 -3.68 2.89
CA GLN A 47 14.91 -2.90 4.08
C GLN A 47 15.83 -1.70 4.24
N ASP A 48 17.14 -1.89 4.02
CA ASP A 48 18.12 -0.81 4.10
C ASP A 48 17.81 0.31 3.10
N LYS A 49 17.42 -0.04 1.88
CA LYS A 49 16.98 0.93 0.86
C LYS A 49 15.72 1.67 1.28
N HIS A 50 14.73 0.95 1.81
CA HIS A 50 13.51 1.55 2.33
C HIS A 50 13.83 2.54 3.46
N GLU A 51 14.66 2.14 4.43
CA GLU A 51 15.06 3.00 5.54
C GLU A 51 15.76 4.28 5.05
N GLN A 52 16.69 4.14 4.10
CA GLN A 52 17.40 5.30 3.54
C GLN A 52 16.45 6.29 2.86
N LEU A 53 15.49 5.80 2.05
CA LEU A 53 14.50 6.65 1.39
C LEU A 53 13.65 7.44 2.38
N TYR A 54 13.14 6.79 3.41
CA TYR A 54 12.31 7.45 4.43
C TYR A 54 13.13 8.42 5.30
N LYS A 55 14.35 8.04 5.64
CA LYS A 55 15.28 8.94 6.36
C LYS A 55 15.60 10.21 5.58
N MET A 56 15.75 10.14 4.25
CA MET A 56 15.99 11.30 3.39
C MET A 56 14.87 12.35 3.45
N ILE A 57 13.64 11.95 3.71
CA ILE A 57 12.51 12.85 3.88
C ILE A 57 12.22 13.18 5.35
N GLY A 58 13.04 12.68 6.30
CA GLY A 58 12.90 12.98 7.72
C GLY A 58 11.92 12.08 8.49
N VAL A 59 11.51 10.95 7.93
CA VAL A 59 10.67 9.95 8.60
C VAL A 59 11.55 8.98 9.38
N LYS A 60 11.16 8.73 10.65
CA LYS A 60 11.72 7.65 11.47
C LYS A 60 10.91 6.38 11.23
N ASN A 61 11.58 5.27 10.85
CA ASN A 61 10.95 3.98 10.69
C ASN A 61 11.18 3.08 11.90
N TYR A 62 10.16 2.24 12.18
CA TYR A 62 10.25 1.08 13.05
C TYR A 62 9.91 -0.16 12.22
N TYR A 63 10.73 -1.20 12.36
CA TYR A 63 10.56 -2.49 11.67
C TYR A 63 10.24 -3.56 12.70
N LEU A 64 9.03 -4.07 12.66
CA LEU A 64 8.55 -5.04 13.65
C LEU A 64 8.70 -6.47 13.13
N PRO A 65 9.22 -7.39 13.94
CA PRO A 65 9.31 -8.79 13.57
C PRO A 65 7.90 -9.40 13.47
N THR A 66 7.68 -10.28 12.48
CA THR A 66 6.40 -10.94 12.30
C THR A 66 6.55 -12.20 11.46
N VAL A 67 5.63 -13.15 11.63
CA VAL A 67 5.46 -14.30 10.72
C VAL A 67 4.60 -13.87 9.52
N LYS A 68 3.56 -13.08 9.78
CA LYS A 68 2.69 -12.49 8.77
C LYS A 68 2.24 -11.11 9.25
N TRP A 69 2.46 -10.09 8.42
CA TRP A 69 2.11 -8.70 8.75
C TRP A 69 0.65 -8.38 8.47
N TRP A 70 0.07 -9.00 7.45
CA TRP A 70 -1.30 -8.78 7.02
C TRP A 70 -2.28 -9.68 7.79
N TRP A 71 -3.58 -9.47 7.57
CA TRP A 71 -4.61 -10.35 8.12
C TRP A 71 -4.28 -11.82 7.88
N PRO A 72 -4.69 -12.75 8.80
CA PRO A 72 -4.39 -14.17 8.65
C PRO A 72 -4.91 -14.78 7.35
N ASP A 73 -6.05 -14.31 6.87
CA ASP A 73 -6.75 -14.75 5.66
C ASP A 73 -6.42 -13.91 4.41
N ALA A 74 -5.62 -12.86 4.54
CA ALA A 74 -5.13 -12.10 3.39
C ALA A 74 -4.18 -12.96 2.53
N PRO A 75 -4.16 -12.81 1.19
CA PRO A 75 -3.25 -13.53 0.33
C PRO A 75 -1.78 -13.19 0.63
N GLY A 76 -0.90 -14.14 0.33
CA GLY A 76 0.54 -14.00 0.56
C GLY A 76 0.99 -14.43 1.95
N GLY A 77 1.91 -15.38 1.97
CA GLY A 77 2.48 -15.99 3.16
C GLY A 77 1.53 -16.99 3.84
N GLU A 78 1.94 -18.25 3.89
CA GLU A 78 1.22 -19.25 4.67
C GLU A 78 1.58 -19.11 6.16
N ILE A 79 0.57 -19.24 7.02
CA ILE A 79 0.78 -19.35 8.46
C ILE A 79 0.95 -20.85 8.80
N LEU A 80 2.20 -21.27 8.92
CA LEU A 80 2.55 -22.66 9.27
C LEU A 80 2.21 -22.97 10.74
N ASN A 81 2.35 -21.97 11.62
CA ASN A 81 2.05 -22.10 13.05
C ASN A 81 1.12 -20.95 13.48
N ARG A 82 -0.14 -21.29 13.78
CA ARG A 82 -1.16 -20.29 14.16
C ARG A 82 -0.90 -19.67 15.54
N GLU A 83 -0.35 -20.40 16.49
CA GLU A 83 -0.04 -19.90 17.83
C GLU A 83 1.08 -18.86 17.74
N GLU A 84 2.12 -19.18 16.98
CA GLU A 84 3.22 -18.27 16.73
C GLU A 84 2.74 -16.99 16.03
N ALA A 85 1.96 -17.11 14.96
CA ALA A 85 1.39 -15.94 14.26
C ALA A 85 0.52 -15.08 15.19
N THR A 86 -0.30 -15.71 16.04
CA THR A 86 -1.12 -15.00 17.03
C THR A 86 -0.26 -14.28 18.07
N SER A 87 0.85 -14.88 18.50
CA SER A 87 1.80 -14.26 19.42
C SER A 87 2.42 -13.01 18.81
N TYR A 88 2.86 -13.08 17.54
CA TYR A 88 3.39 -11.92 16.82
C TYR A 88 2.34 -10.82 16.61
N TYR A 89 1.10 -11.16 16.27
CA TYR A 89 0.04 -10.15 16.15
C TYR A 89 -0.17 -9.38 17.45
N ARG A 90 -0.22 -10.09 18.58
CA ARG A 90 -0.34 -9.47 19.91
C ARG A 90 0.87 -8.59 20.23
N GLN A 91 2.08 -9.11 19.98
CA GLN A 91 3.32 -8.37 20.23
C GLN A 91 3.37 -7.11 19.36
N ASN A 92 3.05 -7.21 18.07
CA ASN A 92 3.06 -6.04 17.18
C ASN A 92 2.05 -4.97 17.61
N VAL A 93 0.86 -5.35 18.10
CA VAL A 93 -0.10 -4.39 18.67
C VAL A 93 0.48 -3.71 19.90
N GLN A 94 1.14 -4.46 20.78
CA GLN A 94 1.79 -3.91 21.97
C GLN A 94 2.94 -2.98 21.58
N ASP A 95 3.83 -3.41 20.69
CA ASP A 95 4.96 -2.59 20.23
C ASP A 95 4.49 -1.27 19.60
N ILE A 96 3.42 -1.31 18.79
CA ILE A 96 2.84 -0.11 18.21
C ILE A 96 2.22 0.78 19.29
N ALA A 97 1.54 0.21 20.28
CA ALA A 97 0.98 0.97 21.40
C ALA A 97 2.09 1.69 22.23
N GLU A 98 3.22 1.01 22.45
CA GLU A 98 4.39 1.61 23.10
C GLU A 98 5.02 2.72 22.24
N ILE A 99 5.10 2.54 20.92
CA ILE A 99 5.57 3.57 19.98
C ILE A 99 4.65 4.81 20.04
N ILE A 100 3.33 4.60 20.08
CA ILE A 100 2.33 5.67 20.22
C ILE A 100 2.59 6.47 21.49
N GLU A 101 2.73 5.80 22.63
CA GLU A 101 2.95 6.43 23.92
C GLU A 101 4.30 7.17 23.99
N GLN A 102 5.40 6.48 23.65
CA GLN A 102 6.77 7.03 23.74
C GLN A 102 6.99 8.23 22.83
N ASN A 103 6.30 8.29 21.70
CA ASN A 103 6.43 9.39 20.74
C ASN A 103 5.26 10.39 20.84
N GLU A 104 4.36 10.24 21.82
CA GLU A 104 3.19 11.11 22.05
C GLU A 104 2.40 11.34 20.74
N ILE A 105 2.02 10.27 20.09
CA ILE A 105 1.35 10.31 18.78
C ILE A 105 -0.05 10.91 18.91
N ASP A 106 -0.37 11.86 18.04
CA ASP A 106 -1.68 12.53 17.98
C ASP A 106 -2.67 11.83 17.02
N LEU A 107 -2.16 11.05 16.06
CA LEU A 107 -2.96 10.40 15.01
C LEU A 107 -2.22 9.17 14.46
N VAL A 108 -2.95 8.07 14.33
CA VAL A 108 -2.47 6.86 13.63
C VAL A 108 -3.17 6.75 12.30
N ILE A 109 -2.44 6.39 11.23
CA ILE A 109 -2.96 6.19 9.88
C ILE A 109 -2.53 4.82 9.38
N SER A 110 -3.49 3.91 9.16
CA SER A 110 -3.24 2.63 8.49
C SER A 110 -3.41 2.77 6.98
N ASN A 111 -2.38 2.35 6.25
CA ASN A 111 -2.38 2.36 4.79
C ASN A 111 -2.72 0.97 4.26
N THR A 112 -3.73 0.89 3.40
CA THR A 112 -4.38 -0.32 2.88
C THR A 112 -5.21 -1.10 3.93
N VAL A 113 -6.11 -1.94 3.44
CA VAL A 113 -6.94 -2.81 4.29
C VAL A 113 -6.17 -4.00 4.87
N ASN A 114 -4.93 -4.22 4.42
CA ASN A 114 -4.17 -5.41 4.79
C ASN A 114 -3.68 -5.40 6.25
N VAL A 115 -3.45 -4.22 6.83
CA VAL A 115 -2.85 -4.05 8.16
C VAL A 115 -3.89 -3.56 9.16
N PHE A 116 -3.97 -4.19 10.32
CA PHE A 116 -4.99 -3.92 11.34
C PHE A 116 -4.41 -3.59 12.72
N GLN A 117 -3.14 -3.89 12.93
CA GLN A 117 -2.47 -3.76 14.23
C GLN A 117 -2.49 -2.32 14.73
N GLY A 118 -2.32 -1.34 13.80
CA GLY A 118 -2.35 0.07 14.13
C GLY A 118 -3.71 0.55 14.62
N ALA A 119 -4.80 0.03 14.06
CA ALA A 119 -6.15 0.36 14.48
C ALA A 119 -6.43 -0.09 15.93
N ILE A 120 -6.03 -1.32 16.27
CA ILE A 120 -6.16 -1.86 17.63
C ILE A 120 -5.27 -1.07 18.61
N ALA A 121 -3.99 -0.85 18.27
CA ALA A 121 -3.06 -0.12 19.11
C ALA A 121 -3.54 1.32 19.38
N ALA A 122 -4.04 2.02 18.35
CA ALA A 122 -4.59 3.36 18.48
C ALA A 122 -5.82 3.37 19.42
N SER A 123 -6.70 2.39 19.32
CA SER A 123 -7.85 2.23 20.22
C SER A 123 -7.41 2.00 21.67
N CYS A 124 -6.40 1.15 21.91
CA CYS A 124 -5.85 0.91 23.25
C CYS A 124 -5.30 2.20 23.87
N GLN A 125 -4.66 3.04 23.07
CA GLN A 125 -4.05 4.32 23.51
C GLN A 125 -5.03 5.50 23.42
N LYS A 126 -6.27 5.30 23.00
CA LYS A 126 -7.30 6.33 22.81
C LYS A 126 -6.84 7.47 21.88
N VAL A 127 -6.07 7.11 20.85
CA VAL A 127 -5.60 8.01 19.82
C VAL A 127 -6.49 7.86 18.59
N PRO A 128 -6.89 8.95 17.89
CA PRO A 128 -7.63 8.86 16.65
C PRO A 128 -6.91 7.99 15.60
N HIS A 129 -7.69 7.19 14.89
CA HIS A 129 -7.19 6.34 13.83
C HIS A 129 -7.90 6.64 12.50
N PHE A 130 -7.14 6.79 11.43
CA PHE A 130 -7.64 6.93 10.06
C PHE A 130 -7.25 5.71 9.23
N TRP A 131 -8.17 5.25 8.39
CA TRP A 131 -7.89 4.17 7.46
C TRP A 131 -7.89 4.67 6.01
N LEU A 132 -6.79 4.42 5.28
CA LEU A 132 -6.67 4.72 3.85
C LEU A 132 -6.89 3.43 3.05
N ILE A 133 -8.01 3.35 2.34
CA ILE A 133 -8.45 2.16 1.60
C ILE A 133 -8.12 2.35 0.12
N HIS A 134 -7.34 1.43 -0.44
CA HIS A 134 -6.92 1.43 -1.84
C HIS A 134 -7.53 0.30 -2.66
N GLU A 135 -8.19 -0.66 -2.03
CA GLU A 135 -8.59 -1.94 -2.59
C GLU A 135 -10.11 -2.08 -2.64
N PHE A 136 -10.62 -2.72 -3.68
CA PHE A 136 -11.99 -3.21 -3.71
C PHE A 136 -12.10 -4.51 -2.89
N PRO A 137 -13.21 -4.75 -2.12
CA PRO A 137 -13.44 -6.02 -1.42
C PRO A 137 -13.83 -7.13 -2.41
N LYS A 138 -12.96 -7.40 -3.38
CA LYS A 138 -13.15 -8.37 -4.47
C LYS A 138 -11.83 -9.07 -4.79
N ASN A 139 -11.92 -10.23 -5.41
CA ASN A 139 -10.77 -11.03 -5.84
C ASN A 139 -9.79 -11.30 -4.67
N GLU A 140 -8.54 -10.93 -4.80
CA GLU A 140 -7.51 -11.10 -3.78
C GLU A 140 -7.79 -10.35 -2.47
N PHE A 141 -8.62 -9.31 -2.51
CA PHE A 141 -9.04 -8.53 -1.34
C PHE A 141 -10.45 -8.87 -0.84
N ALA A 142 -11.09 -9.93 -1.36
CA ALA A 142 -12.44 -10.32 -0.94
C ALA A 142 -12.54 -10.62 0.56
N TYR A 143 -11.44 -11.06 1.19
CA TYR A 143 -11.36 -11.41 2.60
C TYR A 143 -11.75 -10.25 3.55
N TYR A 144 -11.60 -9.00 3.14
CA TYR A 144 -11.95 -7.89 4.02
C TYR A 144 -13.44 -7.48 3.96
N ALA A 145 -14.23 -8.07 3.05
CA ALA A 145 -15.66 -7.84 3.02
C ALA A 145 -16.32 -8.20 4.37
N ASP A 146 -15.81 -9.24 5.05
CA ASP A 146 -16.28 -9.66 6.36
C ASP A 146 -15.69 -8.83 7.53
N LYS A 147 -14.90 -7.81 7.24
CA LYS A 147 -14.19 -6.97 8.22
C LYS A 147 -14.66 -5.51 8.20
N ILE A 148 -15.71 -5.22 7.44
CA ILE A 148 -16.27 -3.86 7.31
C ILE A 148 -16.61 -3.27 8.68
N ASP A 149 -17.32 -4.05 9.53
CA ASP A 149 -17.70 -3.61 10.88
C ASP A 149 -16.47 -3.31 11.74
N PHE A 150 -15.45 -4.16 11.68
CA PHE A 150 -14.19 -3.93 12.40
C PHE A 150 -13.50 -2.64 11.91
N ILE A 151 -13.37 -2.48 10.59
CA ILE A 151 -12.73 -1.30 9.99
C ILE A 151 -13.49 -0.04 10.42
N GLU A 152 -14.83 -0.08 10.41
CA GLU A 152 -15.65 1.04 10.82
C GLU A 152 -15.52 1.34 12.32
N GLU A 153 -15.58 0.33 13.18
CA GLU A 153 -15.50 0.48 14.64
C GLU A 153 -14.18 1.10 15.08
N TYR A 154 -13.06 0.61 14.51
CA TYR A 154 -11.71 1.03 14.90
C TYR A 154 -11.18 2.24 14.09
N SER A 155 -12.02 2.90 13.32
CA SER A 155 -11.65 4.11 12.58
C SER A 155 -12.39 5.34 13.13
N SER A 156 -11.66 6.42 13.40
CA SER A 156 -12.25 7.75 13.61
C SER A 156 -12.76 8.32 12.28
N GLU A 157 -11.99 8.14 11.21
CA GLU A 157 -12.32 8.57 9.86
C GLU A 157 -11.89 7.51 8.83
N LEU A 158 -12.66 7.38 7.76
CA LEU A 158 -12.42 6.48 6.65
C LEU A 158 -12.12 7.26 5.38
N PHE A 159 -11.10 6.83 4.65
CA PHE A 159 -10.71 7.42 3.39
C PHE A 159 -10.53 6.35 2.33
N SER A 160 -10.97 6.62 1.11
CA SER A 160 -10.69 5.76 -0.04
C SER A 160 -10.20 6.56 -1.24
N VAL A 161 -9.48 5.90 -2.15
CA VAL A 161 -9.12 6.53 -3.42
C VAL A 161 -10.39 6.96 -4.16
N THR A 162 -10.36 8.18 -4.69
CA THR A 162 -11.50 8.79 -5.41
C THR A 162 -11.94 7.97 -6.62
N GLY A 163 -13.17 8.16 -7.04
CA GLY A 163 -13.78 7.49 -8.19
C GLY A 163 -14.55 6.23 -7.81
N GLU A 164 -14.47 5.20 -8.65
CA GLU A 164 -15.25 3.97 -8.52
C GLU A 164 -15.09 3.27 -7.16
N LEU A 165 -13.89 3.29 -6.59
CA LEU A 165 -13.67 2.69 -5.28
C LEU A 165 -14.45 3.42 -4.19
N ASN A 166 -14.40 4.75 -4.17
CA ASN A 166 -15.13 5.54 -3.18
C ASN A 166 -16.65 5.35 -3.32
N ASN A 167 -17.16 5.36 -4.56
CA ASN A 167 -18.56 5.10 -4.84
C ASN A 167 -18.99 3.70 -4.38
N PHE A 168 -18.14 2.71 -4.55
CA PHE A 168 -18.40 1.33 -4.15
C PHE A 168 -18.41 1.15 -2.63
N LEU A 169 -17.46 1.78 -1.93
CA LEU A 169 -17.29 1.63 -0.48
C LEU A 169 -18.29 2.44 0.33
N THR A 170 -18.69 3.61 -0.16
CA THR A 170 -19.62 4.50 0.57
C THR A 170 -20.90 3.79 1.08
N PRO A 171 -21.59 2.94 0.33
CA PRO A 171 -22.78 2.24 0.84
C PRO A 171 -22.47 1.05 1.76
N LEU A 172 -21.22 0.62 1.89
CA LEU A 172 -20.82 -0.50 2.77
C LEU A 172 -20.59 -0.07 4.21
N PHE A 173 -20.30 1.22 4.44
CA PHE A 173 -20.03 1.78 5.75
C PHE A 173 -21.17 2.69 6.20
N ASN A 174 -21.48 2.70 7.50
CA ASN A 174 -22.41 3.69 8.09
C ASN A 174 -21.70 5.04 8.29
N LYS A 175 -20.38 5.02 8.52
CA LYS A 175 -19.54 6.22 8.56
C LYS A 175 -19.30 6.77 7.17
N LYS A 176 -19.12 8.08 7.10
CA LYS A 176 -18.72 8.73 5.85
C LYS A 176 -17.36 8.24 5.39
N VAL A 177 -17.27 7.82 4.12
CA VAL A 177 -16.02 7.51 3.46
C VAL A 177 -15.57 8.73 2.65
N HIS A 178 -14.52 9.39 3.11
CA HIS A 178 -13.92 10.53 2.42
C HIS A 178 -13.12 10.07 1.22
N SER A 179 -13.08 10.86 0.16
CA SER A 179 -12.25 10.57 -0.99
C SER A 179 -10.90 11.27 -0.90
N PHE A 180 -9.85 10.60 -1.36
CA PHE A 180 -8.54 11.22 -1.57
C PHE A 180 -7.97 10.86 -2.94
N ILE A 181 -7.02 11.67 -3.41
CA ILE A 181 -6.29 11.44 -4.65
C ILE A 181 -4.85 11.06 -4.27
N SER A 182 -4.39 9.92 -4.78
CA SER A 182 -2.99 9.53 -4.64
C SER A 182 -2.10 10.56 -5.34
N TYR A 183 -1.16 11.13 -4.60
CA TYR A 183 -0.24 12.13 -5.10
C TYR A 183 1.13 11.52 -5.43
N THR A 184 1.70 11.96 -6.53
CA THR A 184 3.11 11.71 -6.87
C THR A 184 3.75 13.01 -7.36
N GLU A 185 5.02 13.21 -7.05
CA GLU A 185 5.75 14.35 -7.61
C GLU A 185 5.98 14.15 -9.11
N GLN A 186 5.70 15.18 -9.88
CA GLN A 186 5.98 15.18 -11.31
C GLN A 186 7.42 15.66 -11.55
N GLU A 187 8.26 14.79 -12.11
CA GLU A 187 9.54 15.22 -12.63
C GLU A 187 9.32 16.00 -13.94
N THR A 188 9.73 17.26 -13.98
CA THR A 188 9.64 18.12 -15.16
C THR A 188 10.80 17.86 -16.15
N LYS A 189 11.12 16.62 -16.44
CA LYS A 189 12.07 16.31 -17.51
C LYS A 189 11.37 16.47 -18.85
N VAL A 190 11.84 17.43 -19.66
CA VAL A 190 11.44 17.53 -21.07
C VAL A 190 12.00 16.31 -21.80
N LEU A 191 11.15 15.33 -22.03
CA LEU A 191 11.51 14.16 -22.84
C LEU A 191 11.61 14.60 -24.30
N LYS A 192 12.77 14.34 -24.94
CA LYS A 192 12.88 14.51 -26.38
C LYS A 192 11.89 13.54 -27.07
N LYS A 193 10.99 14.07 -27.88
CA LYS A 193 10.12 13.25 -28.71
C LYS A 193 10.99 12.45 -29.68
N GLY A 194 10.97 11.11 -29.57
CA GLY A 194 11.49 10.24 -30.60
C GLY A 194 10.53 10.18 -31.81
N ASN A 195 11.02 9.73 -32.94
CA ASN A 195 10.19 9.59 -34.16
C ASN A 195 9.32 8.32 -34.14
N GLN A 196 9.52 7.43 -33.17
CA GLN A 196 8.80 6.18 -33.03
C GLN A 196 7.62 6.30 -32.07
N VAL A 197 6.45 5.81 -32.48
CA VAL A 197 5.27 5.74 -31.61
C VAL A 197 5.46 4.59 -30.63
N ARG A 198 5.28 4.86 -29.34
CA ARG A 198 5.36 3.84 -28.28
C ARG A 198 4.05 3.80 -27.51
N ILE A 199 3.54 2.58 -27.34
CA ILE A 199 2.48 2.26 -26.37
C ILE A 199 3.19 1.77 -25.11
N VAL A 200 2.98 2.44 -23.99
CA VAL A 200 3.65 2.11 -22.72
C VAL A 200 2.62 1.63 -21.70
N SER A 201 2.83 0.44 -21.16
CA SER A 201 2.06 -0.10 -20.05
C SER A 201 2.94 -0.10 -18.79
N VAL A 202 2.54 0.65 -17.76
CA VAL A 202 3.28 0.78 -16.50
C VAL A 202 2.57 0.00 -15.40
N GLY A 203 3.28 -0.93 -14.74
CA GLY A 203 2.76 -1.73 -13.64
C GLY A 203 3.38 -3.12 -13.62
N ARG A 204 3.13 -3.87 -12.51
CA ARG A 204 3.55 -5.27 -12.46
C ARG A 204 2.83 -6.08 -13.54
N LEU A 205 3.55 -6.91 -14.23
CA LEU A 205 3.00 -7.87 -15.19
C LEU A 205 2.38 -9.03 -14.40
N THR A 206 1.07 -9.00 -14.23
CA THR A 206 0.30 -9.96 -13.43
C THR A 206 -1.06 -10.20 -14.09
N GLU A 207 -1.68 -11.34 -13.79
CA GLU A 207 -3.02 -11.68 -14.31
C GLU A 207 -4.06 -10.58 -13.98
N GLY A 208 -4.04 -10.06 -12.76
CA GLY A 208 -4.96 -8.99 -12.35
C GLY A 208 -4.78 -7.65 -13.09
N LYS A 209 -3.65 -7.44 -13.80
CA LYS A 209 -3.40 -6.26 -14.65
C LYS A 209 -3.70 -6.52 -16.13
N ASN A 210 -3.94 -7.77 -16.49
CA ASN A 210 -4.44 -8.23 -17.80
C ASN A 210 -3.61 -7.75 -19.02
N GLN A 211 -2.29 -7.69 -18.89
CA GLN A 211 -1.42 -7.25 -19.98
C GLN A 211 -1.43 -8.22 -21.16
N LEU A 212 -1.81 -9.49 -20.97
CA LEU A 212 -1.96 -10.46 -22.05
C LEU A 212 -2.97 -9.98 -23.10
N GLU A 213 -4.10 -9.40 -22.69
CA GLU A 213 -5.08 -8.85 -23.62
C GLU A 213 -4.53 -7.64 -24.37
N LEU A 214 -3.69 -6.84 -23.74
CA LEU A 214 -3.00 -5.74 -24.41
C LEU A 214 -2.03 -6.25 -25.47
N ILE A 215 -1.29 -7.34 -25.21
CA ILE A 215 -0.40 -7.99 -26.20
C ILE A 215 -1.21 -8.50 -27.38
N LYS A 216 -2.31 -9.20 -27.12
CA LYS A 216 -3.21 -9.70 -28.19
C LYS A 216 -3.77 -8.56 -29.04
N ALA A 217 -4.25 -7.50 -28.39
CA ALA A 217 -4.76 -6.31 -29.08
C ALA A 217 -3.67 -5.62 -29.92
N TYR A 218 -2.45 -5.49 -29.37
CA TYR A 218 -1.31 -4.92 -30.08
C TYR A 218 -0.98 -5.72 -31.36
N LYS A 219 -1.00 -7.07 -31.30
CA LYS A 219 -0.78 -7.91 -32.48
C LYS A 219 -1.81 -7.67 -33.58
N THR A 220 -3.05 -7.34 -33.24
CA THR A 220 -4.09 -7.06 -34.25
C THR A 220 -3.85 -5.75 -35.01
N LEU A 221 -3.03 -4.83 -34.46
CA LEU A 221 -2.71 -3.57 -35.14
C LEU A 221 -1.87 -3.78 -36.43
N ASN A 222 -1.10 -4.87 -36.47
CA ASN A 222 -0.20 -5.21 -37.58
C ASN A 222 0.66 -4.02 -38.08
N ARG A 223 1.22 -3.25 -37.13
CA ARG A 223 1.99 -2.03 -37.35
C ARG A 223 3.42 -2.22 -36.85
N LEU A 224 4.41 -2.17 -37.75
CA LEU A 224 5.84 -2.31 -37.42
C LEU A 224 6.49 -1.00 -36.94
N ASP A 225 5.81 0.12 -37.13
CA ASP A 225 6.26 1.45 -36.69
C ASP A 225 5.84 1.83 -35.26
N ILE A 226 5.13 0.93 -34.58
CA ILE A 226 4.71 1.10 -33.18
C ILE A 226 5.44 0.08 -32.30
N GLU A 227 5.94 0.50 -31.16
CA GLU A 227 6.57 -0.35 -30.15
C GLU A 227 5.65 -0.47 -28.92
N LEU A 228 5.47 -1.70 -28.40
CA LEU A 228 4.80 -1.94 -27.12
C LEU A 228 5.85 -2.18 -26.03
N VAL A 229 5.83 -1.36 -24.98
CA VAL A 229 6.80 -1.40 -23.90
C VAL A 229 6.10 -1.63 -22.56
N PHE A 230 6.56 -2.61 -21.80
CA PHE A 230 6.12 -2.86 -20.41
C PHE A 230 7.18 -2.36 -19.45
N ILE A 231 6.76 -1.59 -18.43
CA ILE A 231 7.63 -1.06 -17.37
C ILE A 231 7.09 -1.52 -16.03
N GLY A 232 7.88 -2.32 -15.29
CA GLY A 232 7.55 -2.82 -13.97
C GLY A 232 8.11 -4.21 -13.70
N GLY A 233 7.93 -4.70 -12.47
CA GLY A 233 8.22 -6.08 -12.11
C GLY A 233 7.23 -7.06 -12.74
N TRP A 234 7.44 -8.36 -12.54
CA TRP A 234 6.57 -9.40 -13.11
C TRP A 234 6.36 -10.59 -12.17
N ASP A 235 5.23 -11.25 -12.32
CA ASP A 235 5.03 -12.62 -11.88
C ASP A 235 5.63 -13.56 -12.94
N SER A 236 6.49 -14.48 -12.52
CA SER A 236 7.23 -15.34 -13.46
C SER A 236 6.32 -16.27 -14.26
N LYS A 237 5.24 -16.77 -13.67
CA LYS A 237 4.29 -17.66 -14.36
C LYS A 237 3.48 -16.89 -15.39
N TYR A 238 2.95 -15.72 -15.00
CA TYR A 238 2.18 -14.89 -15.91
C TYR A 238 3.04 -14.32 -17.04
N LYS A 239 4.29 -13.95 -16.73
CA LYS A 239 5.25 -13.52 -17.77
C LYS A 239 5.48 -14.61 -18.80
N ALA A 240 5.69 -15.87 -18.38
CA ALA A 240 5.87 -16.97 -19.31
C ALA A 240 4.67 -17.13 -20.27
N ILE A 241 3.44 -16.99 -19.76
CA ILE A 241 2.23 -16.99 -20.59
C ILE A 241 2.26 -15.83 -21.60
N CYS A 242 2.63 -14.62 -21.16
CA CYS A 242 2.73 -13.47 -22.08
C CYS A 242 3.81 -13.66 -23.15
N ASP A 243 4.96 -14.24 -22.77
CA ASP A 243 6.08 -14.48 -23.71
C ASP A 243 5.72 -15.45 -24.83
N GLU A 244 4.77 -16.39 -24.61
CA GLU A 244 4.27 -17.28 -25.67
C GLU A 244 3.48 -16.53 -26.78
N TYR A 245 3.04 -15.32 -26.48
CA TYR A 245 2.28 -14.46 -27.41
C TYR A 245 3.15 -13.36 -28.05
N ILE A 246 4.41 -13.24 -27.74
CA ILE A 246 5.31 -12.25 -28.33
C ILE A 246 6.08 -12.86 -29.49
#